data_9a36c2598663421170a0a5b2f558f367
#
_entry.id   9a36c2598663421170a0a5b2f558f367
#
_cell.length_a   1.000
_cell.length_b   1.000
_cell.length_c   1.000
_cell.angle_alpha   90.00
_cell.angle_beta   90.00
_cell.angle_gamma   90.00
#
_symmetry.space_group_name_H-M   'P 1'
#
loop_
_entity.id
_entity.type
_entity.pdbx_description
1 polymer ?
#
loop_
_entity_poly.entity_id
_entity_poly.type
_entity_poly.pdbx_seq_one_letter_code
_entity_poly.pdbx_strand_id
1 'polypeptide(L)'
;MKLQLPYLSNPHKFKNTEVMEAVTLSEARVYVGTYNKYNNGSLFGKWLDLSDYSDKDEFLEACRELHKDEEDPELMFQDIENIPEALISESWLSDKFFELRDAIEKLSETE
;
A
#
# COMPACT_ATOMS: atom_id res chain seq x y z
N MET A 1 20.88 7.85 -11.93
CA MET A 1 21.00 7.69 -11.14
C MET A 1 20.75 7.77 -11.03
N LYS A 2 20.54 7.72 -11.39
CA LYS A 2 20.40 7.56 -10.82
C LYS A 2 20.18 7.81 -10.67
N LEU A 3 20.00 7.88 -11.48
CA LEU A 3 19.90 7.73 -10.78
C LEU A 3 19.77 8.14 -10.60
N GLN A 4 19.46 8.09 -11.26
CA GLN A 4 19.46 7.98 -10.56
C GLN A 4 19.29 8.33 -10.21
N LEU A 5 18.86 8.47 -10.74
CA LEU A 5 18.80 8.34 -9.96
C LEU A 5 18.81 8.80 -9.75
N PRO A 6 18.75 8.86 -10.08
CA PRO A 6 18.94 8.76 -9.36
C PRO A 6 18.77 9.00 -9.02
N TYR A 7 18.42 9.06 -9.33
CA TYR A 7 18.37 8.83 -8.48
C TYR A 7 18.68 9.06 -8.06
N LEU A 8 18.73 9.11 -8.49
CA LEU A 8 19.09 8.87 -7.62
C LEU A 8 19.63 9.07 -7.28
N SER A 9 19.72 9.10 -7.56
CA SER A 9 20.29 8.92 -6.75
C SER A 9 20.75 9.05 -6.31
N ASN A 10 20.83 9.11 -6.29
CA ASN A 10 21.33 8.98 -5.37
C ASN A 10 21.90 8.86 -4.75
N PRO A 11 21.95 8.61 -4.66
CA PRO A 11 22.40 8.31 -3.87
C PRO A 11 22.81 8.62 -3.19
N HIS A 12 22.67 8.60 -2.65
CA HIS A 12 22.83 8.84 -1.65
C HIS A 12 22.53 8.97 -1.04
N LYS A 13 22.31 8.75 -0.87
CA LYS A 13 21.51 8.81 0.01
C LYS A 13 21.07 7.66 0.67
N PHE A 14 21.03 6.81 1.19
CA PHE A 14 20.42 5.88 1.55
C PHE A 14 19.95 5.46 2.90
N LYS A 15 20.43 5.50 4.08
CA LYS A 15 19.87 5.34 5.34
C LYS A 15 18.74 6.23 5.59
N ASN A 16 18.77 7.41 5.12
CA ASN A 16 17.69 8.37 5.23
C ASN A 16 16.48 7.91 4.46
N THR A 17 16.71 7.16 3.40
CA THR A 17 15.61 6.64 2.61
C THR A 17 14.78 5.66 3.44
N GLU A 18 15.45 4.84 4.23
CA GLU A 18 14.74 3.87 5.06
C GLU A 18 13.88 4.56 6.10
N VAL A 19 14.42 5.62 6.70
CA VAL A 19 13.68 6.37 7.70
C VAL A 19 12.47 7.03 7.08
N MET A 20 12.63 7.57 5.89
CA MET A 20 11.53 8.23 5.22
C MET A 20 10.43 7.25 4.86
N GLU A 21 10.79 6.05 4.42
CA GLU A 21 9.79 5.03 4.13
C GLU A 21 8.99 4.69 5.37
N ALA A 22 9.67 4.56 6.51
CA ALA A 22 9.00 4.25 7.75
C ALA A 22 8.01 5.34 8.12
N VAL A 23 8.41 6.59 7.95
CA VAL A 23 7.56 7.72 8.28
C VAL A 23 6.32 7.77 7.41
N THR A 24 6.44 7.40 6.14
CA THR A 24 5.32 7.52 5.22
C THR A 24 4.31 6.39 5.28
N LEU A 25 4.54 5.37 6.11
CA LEU A 25 3.57 4.28 6.22
C LEU A 25 2.21 4.74 6.70
N SER A 26 2.17 5.82 7.47
CA SER A 26 0.89 6.37 7.92
C SER A 26 0.13 7.04 6.79
N GLU A 27 0.79 7.25 5.65
CA GLU A 27 0.16 7.85 4.49
C GLU A 27 0.00 6.84 3.35
N ALA A 28 0.09 5.56 3.67
CA ALA A 28 -0.01 4.51 2.67
C ALA A 28 -1.42 4.44 2.10
N ARG A 29 -1.51 4.26 0.79
CA ARG A 29 -2.80 4.08 0.16
C ARG A 29 -2.68 3.24 -1.09
N VAL A 30 -3.78 2.61 -1.47
CA VAL A 30 -3.82 1.68 -2.59
C VAL A 30 -5.05 1.95 -3.42
N TYR A 31 -4.88 1.94 -4.75
CA TYR A 31 -6.03 2.02 -5.64
C TYR A 31 -6.47 0.60 -5.93
N VAL A 32 -7.67 0.24 -5.49
CA VAL A 32 -8.15 -1.14 -5.51
C VAL A 32 -9.16 -1.39 -6.62
N GLY A 33 -8.79 -2.21 -7.58
CA GLY A 33 -9.69 -2.67 -8.61
C GLY A 33 -9.82 -4.18 -8.52
N THR A 34 -10.29 -4.83 -9.58
CA THR A 34 -10.29 -6.29 -9.67
C THR A 34 -9.77 -6.70 -11.02
N TYR A 35 -9.25 -7.93 -11.08
CA TYR A 35 -8.76 -8.47 -12.35
C TYR A 35 -9.90 -8.61 -13.35
N ASN A 36 -11.09 -8.98 -12.89
CA ASN A 36 -12.22 -9.13 -13.78
C ASN A 36 -12.58 -7.81 -14.46
N LYS A 37 -12.69 -6.74 -13.68
CA LYS A 37 -13.00 -5.43 -14.25
C LYS A 37 -11.90 -4.96 -15.18
N TYR A 38 -10.67 -5.12 -14.75
CA TYR A 38 -9.54 -4.69 -15.54
C TYR A 38 -9.49 -5.39 -16.90
N ASN A 39 -9.71 -6.71 -16.89
CA ASN A 39 -9.69 -7.50 -18.12
C ASN A 39 -10.85 -7.16 -19.04
N ASN A 40 -11.90 -6.58 -18.51
CA ASN A 40 -13.07 -6.17 -19.31
C ASN A 40 -13.04 -4.68 -19.64
N GLY A 41 -11.91 -4.04 -19.44
CA GLY A 41 -11.72 -2.66 -19.85
C GLY A 41 -12.19 -1.62 -18.84
N SER A 42 -12.52 -2.04 -17.62
CA SER A 42 -12.99 -1.10 -16.61
C SER A 42 -11.89 -0.82 -15.59
N LEU A 43 -11.64 0.44 -15.36
CA LEU A 43 -10.68 0.86 -14.33
C LEU A 43 -11.39 1.26 -13.05
N PHE A 44 -12.64 0.84 -12.89
CA PHE A 44 -13.39 1.16 -11.69
C PHE A 44 -12.68 0.67 -10.45
N GLY A 45 -12.55 1.52 -9.47
CA GLY A 45 -11.92 1.22 -8.21
C GLY A 45 -11.93 2.46 -7.36
N LYS A 46 -11.15 2.43 -6.29
CA LYS A 46 -11.10 3.55 -5.38
C LYS A 46 -9.78 3.52 -4.62
N TRP A 47 -9.27 4.70 -4.29
CA TRP A 47 -8.14 4.81 -3.40
C TRP A 47 -8.62 4.53 -1.98
N LEU A 48 -7.97 3.61 -1.30
CA LEU A 48 -8.25 3.34 0.10
C LEU A 48 -7.01 3.70 0.92
N ASP A 49 -7.23 4.49 1.97
CA ASP A 49 -6.14 4.88 2.87
C ASP A 49 -5.97 3.79 3.92
N LEU A 50 -4.77 3.23 4.01
CA LEU A 50 -4.56 2.13 4.94
C LEU A 50 -4.60 2.58 6.40
N SER A 51 -4.55 3.88 6.66
CA SER A 51 -4.69 4.40 8.01
C SER A 51 -6.13 4.25 8.53
N ASP A 52 -7.09 3.98 7.65
CA ASP A 52 -8.48 3.82 8.05
C ASP A 52 -8.78 2.44 8.61
N TYR A 53 -7.83 1.51 8.55
CA TYR A 53 -8.07 0.12 8.92
C TYR A 53 -7.10 -0.32 9.99
N SER A 54 -7.60 -1.09 10.98
CA SER A 54 -6.74 -1.55 12.07
C SER A 54 -5.87 -2.74 11.66
N ASP A 55 -6.36 -3.58 10.77
CA ASP A 55 -5.60 -4.75 10.36
C ASP A 55 -5.94 -5.13 8.92
N LYS A 56 -5.25 -6.17 8.43
CA LYS A 56 -5.40 -6.59 7.06
C LYS A 56 -6.80 -7.09 6.75
N ASP A 57 -7.41 -7.82 7.69
CA ASP A 57 -8.73 -8.36 7.46
C ASP A 57 -9.76 -7.25 7.26
N GLU A 58 -9.64 -6.20 8.03
CA GLU A 58 -10.52 -5.05 7.93
C GLU A 58 -10.35 -4.37 6.57
N PHE A 59 -9.11 -4.22 6.14
CA PHE A 59 -8.81 -3.64 4.84
C PHE A 59 -9.37 -4.50 3.71
N LEU A 60 -9.15 -5.82 3.77
CA LEU A 60 -9.64 -6.71 2.72
C LEU A 60 -11.15 -6.73 2.67
N GLU A 61 -11.80 -6.60 3.81
CA GLU A 61 -13.24 -6.55 3.85
C GLU A 61 -13.76 -5.29 3.15
N ALA A 62 -13.09 -4.15 3.37
CA ALA A 62 -13.45 -2.92 2.69
C ALA A 62 -13.26 -3.06 1.18
N CYS A 63 -12.20 -3.76 0.76
CA CYS A 63 -11.97 -4.00 -0.66
C CYS A 63 -13.11 -4.83 -1.27
N ARG A 64 -13.55 -5.85 -0.56
CA ARG A 64 -14.62 -6.71 -1.05
C ARG A 64 -15.94 -5.95 -1.09
N GLU A 65 -16.17 -5.09 -0.12
CA GLU A 65 -17.39 -4.27 -0.10
C GLU A 65 -17.42 -3.32 -1.29
N LEU A 66 -16.26 -2.74 -1.61
CA LEU A 66 -16.14 -1.85 -2.77
C LEU A 66 -16.52 -2.56 -4.06
N HIS A 67 -16.20 -3.85 -4.16
CA HIS A 67 -16.45 -4.64 -5.37
C HIS A 67 -17.50 -5.70 -5.14
N LYS A 68 -18.52 -5.39 -4.35
CA LYS A 68 -19.54 -6.38 -3.99
C LYS A 68 -20.45 -6.75 -5.15
N ASP A 69 -20.34 -6.06 -6.28
CA ASP A 69 -21.05 -6.43 -7.47
C ASP A 69 -20.49 -7.73 -8.10
N GLU A 70 -19.31 -8.17 -7.64
CA GLU A 70 -18.73 -9.44 -8.06
C GLU A 70 -18.90 -10.42 -6.92
N GLU A 71 -19.22 -11.66 -7.27
CA GLU A 71 -19.45 -12.68 -6.27
C GLU A 71 -18.19 -13.00 -5.47
N ASP A 72 -17.06 -13.08 -6.16
CA ASP A 72 -15.80 -13.41 -5.52
C ASP A 72 -14.71 -12.54 -6.14
N PRO A 73 -14.67 -11.27 -5.77
CA PRO A 73 -13.73 -10.36 -6.43
C PRO A 73 -12.29 -10.72 -6.17
N GLU A 74 -11.54 -10.84 -7.25
CA GLU A 74 -10.10 -11.07 -7.16
C GLU A 74 -9.44 -9.71 -7.22
N LEU A 75 -8.98 -9.24 -6.08
CA LEU A 75 -8.51 -7.87 -5.92
C LEU A 75 -7.23 -7.61 -6.68
N MET A 76 -7.16 -6.44 -7.29
CA MET A 76 -6.00 -5.99 -8.03
C MET A 76 -5.58 -4.63 -7.49
N PHE A 77 -4.37 -4.55 -6.92
CA PHE A 77 -3.84 -3.29 -6.39
C PHE A 77 -3.17 -2.57 -7.55
N GLN A 78 -3.94 -1.72 -8.21
CA GLN A 78 -3.54 -1.11 -9.47
C GLN A 78 -2.55 0.03 -9.33
N ASP A 79 -2.58 0.70 -8.20
CA ASP A 79 -1.66 1.78 -7.93
C ASP A 79 -1.41 1.84 -6.44
N ILE A 80 -0.20 2.19 -6.05
CA ILE A 80 0.24 2.07 -4.68
C ILE A 80 1.06 3.30 -4.32
N GLU A 81 0.78 3.89 -3.16
CA GLU A 81 1.55 5.03 -2.69
C GLU A 81 2.01 4.80 -1.26
N ASN A 82 3.28 5.10 -1.02
CA ASN A 82 3.89 5.11 0.31
C ASN A 82 3.95 3.75 1.00
N ILE A 83 4.08 2.68 0.21
CA ILE A 83 4.26 1.34 0.74
C ILE A 83 5.50 0.74 0.08
N PRO A 84 6.47 0.27 0.87
CA PRO A 84 7.67 -0.36 0.29
C PRO A 84 7.32 -1.59 -0.53
N GLU A 85 8.02 -1.80 -1.63
CA GLU A 85 7.77 -2.92 -2.54
C GLU A 85 7.80 -4.26 -1.84
N ALA A 86 8.61 -4.38 -0.80
CA ALA A 86 8.72 -5.65 -0.10
C ALA A 86 7.44 -6.05 0.60
N LEU A 87 6.54 -5.09 0.82
CA LEU A 87 5.33 -5.33 1.60
C LEU A 87 4.07 -5.47 0.76
N ILE A 88 4.14 -5.17 -0.53
CA ILE A 88 2.94 -5.20 -1.36
C ILE A 88 3.28 -5.49 -2.81
N SER A 89 2.35 -6.15 -3.51
CA SER A 89 2.46 -6.31 -4.95
C SER A 89 1.06 -6.12 -5.53
N GLU A 90 0.93 -6.33 -6.83
CA GLU A 90 -0.33 -6.14 -7.53
C GLU A 90 -1.48 -6.97 -6.92
N SER A 91 -1.16 -8.14 -6.39
CA SER A 91 -2.20 -9.04 -5.88
C SER A 91 -1.99 -9.45 -4.43
N TRP A 92 -1.05 -8.82 -3.74
CA TRP A 92 -0.64 -9.32 -2.43
C TRP A 92 -0.24 -8.18 -1.50
N LEU A 93 -0.66 -8.27 -0.25
CA LEU A 93 -0.25 -7.33 0.79
C LEU A 93 0.24 -8.13 1.98
N SER A 94 1.44 -7.79 2.48
CA SER A 94 2.05 -8.50 3.59
C SER A 94 1.25 -8.32 4.88
N ASP A 95 1.14 -9.39 5.64
CA ASP A 95 0.54 -9.30 6.98
C ASP A 95 1.35 -8.36 7.86
N LYS A 96 2.61 -8.20 7.55
CA LYS A 96 3.50 -7.39 8.40
C LYS A 96 3.33 -5.90 8.22
N PHE A 97 2.64 -5.47 7.17
CA PHE A 97 2.46 -4.05 6.95
C PHE A 97 1.82 -3.36 8.15
N PHE A 98 0.70 -3.94 8.63
CA PHE A 98 -0.04 -3.31 9.72
C PHE A 98 0.73 -3.36 11.03
N GLU A 99 1.46 -4.44 11.26
CA GLU A 99 2.30 -4.55 12.44
C GLU A 99 3.39 -3.49 12.46
N LEU A 100 4.02 -3.30 11.30
CA LEU A 100 5.10 -2.34 11.18
C LEU A 100 4.57 -0.91 11.34
N ARG A 101 3.45 -0.63 10.71
CA ARG A 101 2.81 0.68 10.83
C ARG A 101 2.51 1.01 12.29
N ASP A 102 1.94 0.05 13.00
CA ASP A 102 1.56 0.26 14.39
C ASP A 102 2.79 0.42 15.28
N ALA A 103 3.85 -0.32 14.98
CA ALA A 103 5.08 -0.19 15.74
C ALA A 103 5.70 1.19 15.58
N ILE A 104 5.66 1.72 14.37
CA ILE A 104 6.19 3.03 14.08
C ILE A 104 5.38 4.11 14.78
N GLU A 105 4.06 3.97 14.80
CA GLU A 105 3.21 4.93 15.48
C GLU A 105 3.50 4.96 16.97
N LYS A 106 3.74 3.77 17.54
CA LYS A 106 4.06 3.68 18.96
C LYS A 106 5.35 4.38 19.28
N LEU A 107 6.35 4.24 18.42
CA LEU A 107 7.61 4.92 18.62
C LEU A 107 7.43 6.45 18.61
N SER A 108 6.58 6.93 17.74
CA SER A 108 6.28 8.34 17.67
C SER A 108 5.64 8.85 18.95
N GLU A 109 4.76 8.05 19.51
CA GLU A 109 4.03 8.43 20.71
C GLU A 109 4.93 8.55 21.93
N THR A 110 5.98 7.74 21.97
CA THR A 110 6.85 7.77 23.14
C THR A 110 7.83 8.92 23.10
N GLU A 111 7.87 9.64 22.02
CA GLU A 111 8.72 10.79 21.91
C GLU A 111 8.09 12.00 22.57
#